data_a6f519c0ed7cf45a65475ed9f5f4fe9a
#
_entry.id   a6f519c0ed7cf45a65475ed9f5f4fe9a
#
_cell.length_a   1.000
_cell.length_b   1.000
_cell.length_c   1.000
_cell.angle_alpha   90.00
_cell.angle_beta   90.00
_cell.angle_gamma   90.00
#
_symmetry.space_group_name_H-M   'P 1'
#
loop_
_entity.id
_entity.type
_entity.pdbx_description
1 polymer ?
#
loop_
_entity_poly.entity_id
_entity_poly.type
_entity_poly.pdbx_seq_one_letter_code
_entity_poly.pdbx_strand_id
1 'polypeptide(L)'
;MVKWSFSGLKQYINCPYQYQQVKVLQRYAAAESPQIKFGKEVHKVLEDYVRLKTEIPKDYRRFKSLVDVLLEIPGDKYVEHEMALTYDKLPCEFTSPDYWVRGIADLLIVDDDTAFVVDYKTGSNKYPDPKQLKLMA
;
A
#
# COMPACT_ATOMS: atom_id res chain seq x y z
N MET A 1 -22.77 -2.83 5.92
CA MET A 1 -21.72 -3.70 5.32
C MET A 1 -20.36 -3.32 5.90
N VAL A 2 -19.52 -4.31 6.24
CA VAL A 2 -18.18 -4.03 6.76
C VAL A 2 -17.26 -3.68 5.60
N LYS A 3 -16.50 -2.61 5.74
CA LYS A 3 -15.55 -2.10 4.75
C LYS A 3 -14.13 -2.51 5.13
N TRP A 4 -13.38 -3.00 4.15
CA TRP A 4 -12.08 -3.59 4.39
C TRP A 4 -10.94 -2.86 3.69
N SER A 5 -9.79 -2.86 4.33
CA SER A 5 -8.47 -2.70 3.74
C SER A 5 -7.61 -3.89 4.16
N PHE A 6 -6.52 -4.17 3.47
CA PHE A 6 -5.64 -5.29 3.86
C PHE A 6 -5.13 -5.13 5.30
N SER A 7 -4.69 -3.95 5.69
CA SER A 7 -4.22 -3.67 7.05
C SER A 7 -5.31 -3.86 8.11
N GLY A 8 -6.54 -3.44 7.79
CA GLY A 8 -7.70 -3.65 8.67
C GLY A 8 -8.04 -5.13 8.82
N LEU A 9 -8.05 -5.87 7.72
CA LEU A 9 -8.28 -7.32 7.74
C LEU A 9 -7.20 -8.05 8.53
N LYS A 10 -5.93 -7.70 8.32
CA LYS A 10 -4.81 -8.29 9.08
C LYS A 10 -4.93 -8.01 10.58
N GLN A 11 -5.30 -6.79 10.96
CA GLN A 11 -5.53 -6.43 12.37
C GLN A 11 -6.69 -7.25 12.97
N TYR A 12 -7.79 -7.40 12.24
CA TYR A 12 -8.92 -8.21 12.66
C TYR A 12 -8.55 -9.68 12.88
N ILE A 13 -7.82 -10.28 11.93
CA ILE A 13 -7.35 -11.68 12.04
C ILE A 13 -6.43 -11.86 13.23
N ASN A 14 -5.52 -10.90 13.48
CA ASN A 14 -4.59 -10.99 14.60
C ASN A 14 -5.27 -10.79 15.96
N CYS A 15 -6.17 -9.83 16.08
CA CYS A 15 -6.90 -9.55 17.31
C CYS A 15 -8.21 -8.79 17.00
N PRO A 16 -9.36 -9.50 16.92
CA PRO A 16 -10.66 -8.86 16.68
C PRO A 16 -11.03 -7.78 17.70
N TYR A 17 -10.65 -7.99 18.95
CA TYR A 17 -10.90 -7.01 20.02
C TYR A 17 -10.12 -5.70 19.79
N GLN A 18 -8.83 -5.79 19.43
CA GLN A 18 -8.02 -4.62 19.09
C GLN A 18 -8.60 -3.89 17.86
N TYR A 19 -9.01 -4.64 16.82
CA TYR A 19 -9.67 -4.07 15.66
C TYR A 19 -10.93 -3.29 16.05
N GLN A 20 -11.78 -3.88 16.89
CA GLN A 20 -12.99 -3.22 17.40
C GLN A 20 -12.67 -1.91 18.12
N GLN A 21 -11.70 -1.93 19.04
CA GLN A 21 -11.37 -0.75 19.85
C GLN A 21 -10.74 0.38 19.03
N VAL A 22 -9.87 0.04 18.07
CA VAL A 22 -9.10 1.01 17.29
C VAL A 22 -9.84 1.47 16.04
N LYS A 23 -10.47 0.55 15.29
CA LYS A 23 -11.07 0.84 13.98
C LYS A 23 -12.57 1.11 14.03
N VAL A 24 -13.30 0.38 14.86
CA VAL A 24 -14.76 0.49 14.92
C VAL A 24 -15.16 1.57 15.93
N LEU A 25 -14.71 1.45 17.16
CA LEU A 25 -15.08 2.35 18.26
C LEU A 25 -14.20 3.60 18.35
N GLN A 26 -13.03 3.58 17.69
CA GLN A 26 -12.04 4.67 17.68
C GLN A 26 -11.68 5.20 19.09
N ARG A 27 -11.70 4.32 20.09
CA ARG A 27 -11.39 4.65 21.49
C ARG A 27 -9.90 4.87 21.72
N TYR A 28 -9.07 4.24 20.90
CA TYR A 28 -7.61 4.31 21.01
C TYR A 28 -7.02 4.60 19.65
N ALA A 29 -6.02 5.48 19.63
CA ALA A 29 -5.20 5.69 18.44
C ALA A 29 -4.36 4.44 18.14
N ALA A 30 -4.10 4.17 16.87
CA ALA A 30 -3.12 3.15 16.50
C ALA A 30 -1.74 3.56 17.03
N ALA A 31 -1.06 2.64 17.71
CA ALA A 31 0.30 2.87 18.18
C ALA A 31 1.24 3.02 16.98
N GLU A 32 2.04 4.06 16.97
CA GLU A 32 3.05 4.30 15.93
C GLU A 32 4.44 3.95 16.47
N SER A 33 4.98 2.83 16.01
CA SER A 33 6.35 2.45 16.37
C SER A 33 7.38 3.20 15.50
N PRO A 34 8.66 3.31 15.94
CA PRO A 34 9.72 3.89 15.11
C PRO A 34 9.84 3.20 13.74
N GLN A 35 9.59 1.89 13.66
CA GLN A 35 9.62 1.12 12.42
C GLN A 35 8.49 1.53 11.47
N ILE A 36 7.29 1.75 11.99
CA ILE A 36 6.15 2.24 11.20
C ILE A 36 6.44 3.63 10.67
N LYS A 37 6.99 4.51 11.50
CA LYS A 37 7.37 5.87 11.10
C LYS A 37 8.43 5.84 10.00
N PHE A 38 9.50 5.07 10.18
CA PHE A 38 10.54 4.89 9.16
C PHE A 38 9.96 4.34 7.84
N GLY A 39 9.06 3.34 7.90
CA GLY A 39 8.37 2.82 6.72
C GLY A 39 7.61 3.92 5.96
N LYS A 40 6.84 4.74 6.64
CA LYS A 40 6.12 5.87 6.03
C LYS A 40 7.07 6.88 5.38
N GLU A 41 8.19 7.20 6.04
CA GLU A 41 9.20 8.12 5.49
C GLU A 41 9.81 7.56 4.20
N VAL A 42 10.16 6.26 4.18
CA VAL A 42 10.67 5.62 2.96
C VAL A 42 9.65 5.68 1.83
N HIS A 43 8.39 5.30 2.08
CA HIS A 43 7.34 5.35 1.07
C HIS A 43 7.19 6.77 0.51
N LYS A 44 7.17 7.80 1.37
CA LYS A 44 7.09 9.20 0.92
C LYS A 44 8.28 9.63 0.07
N VAL A 45 9.49 9.25 0.46
CA VAL A 45 10.70 9.54 -0.32
C VAL A 45 10.66 8.88 -1.69
N LEU A 46 10.22 7.62 -1.77
CA LEU A 46 10.12 6.90 -3.05
C LEU A 46 8.97 7.43 -3.92
N GLU A 47 7.83 7.79 -3.32
CA GLU A 47 6.75 8.49 -4.01
C GLU A 47 7.25 9.78 -4.67
N ASP A 48 7.91 10.64 -3.90
CA ASP A 48 8.42 11.92 -4.39
C ASP A 48 9.50 11.72 -5.48
N TYR A 49 10.34 10.69 -5.33
CA TYR A 49 11.33 10.34 -6.34
C TYR A 49 10.68 9.97 -7.68
N VAL A 50 9.66 9.13 -7.66
CA VAL A 50 8.99 8.69 -8.90
C VAL A 50 8.11 9.80 -9.47
N ARG A 51 7.31 10.47 -8.64
CA ARG A 51 6.32 11.46 -9.06
C ARG A 51 6.94 12.80 -9.43
N LEU A 52 7.84 13.31 -8.60
CA LEU A 52 8.38 14.66 -8.67
C LEU A 52 9.82 14.71 -9.20
N LYS A 53 10.46 13.56 -9.41
CA LYS A 53 11.88 13.44 -9.80
C LYS A 53 12.84 14.08 -8.77
N THR A 54 12.46 14.11 -7.50
CA THR A 54 13.30 14.61 -6.42
C THR A 54 14.44 13.64 -6.11
N GLU A 55 15.61 14.16 -5.69
CA GLU A 55 16.71 13.29 -5.29
C GLU A 55 16.37 12.52 -4.00
N ILE A 56 16.77 11.24 -3.96
CA ILE A 56 16.66 10.43 -2.75
C ILE A 56 17.76 10.83 -1.76
N PRO A 57 17.40 11.23 -0.52
CA PRO A 57 18.38 11.54 0.52
C PRO A 57 19.33 10.38 0.81
N LYS A 58 20.54 10.68 1.28
CA LYS A 58 21.63 9.68 1.50
C LYS A 58 21.18 8.48 2.32
N ASP A 59 20.39 8.69 3.35
CA ASP A 59 19.92 7.63 4.27
C ASP A 59 18.98 6.61 3.61
N TYR A 60 18.36 6.98 2.49
CA TYR A 60 17.40 6.14 1.74
C TYR A 60 17.94 5.64 0.40
N ARG A 61 19.20 5.96 0.05
CA ARG A 61 19.81 5.59 -1.26
C ARG A 61 19.82 4.08 -1.56
N ARG A 62 19.81 3.26 -0.50
CA ARG A 62 19.74 1.80 -0.66
C ARG A 62 18.49 1.31 -1.39
N PHE A 63 17.41 2.09 -1.38
CA PHE A 63 16.15 1.77 -2.06
C PHE A 63 16.11 2.23 -3.51
N LYS A 64 17.02 3.13 -3.90
CA LYS A 64 17.01 3.76 -5.23
C LYS A 64 17.14 2.74 -6.35
N SER A 65 18.12 1.84 -6.27
CA SER A 65 18.38 0.86 -7.33
C SER A 65 17.19 -0.06 -7.60
N LEU A 66 16.43 -0.41 -6.57
CA LEU A 66 15.23 -1.24 -6.71
C LEU A 66 14.14 -0.49 -7.48
N VAL A 67 13.95 0.80 -7.18
CA VAL A 67 12.95 1.62 -7.87
C VAL A 67 13.38 1.93 -9.28
N ASP A 68 14.67 2.21 -9.52
CA ASP A 68 15.21 2.44 -10.86
C ASP A 68 14.92 1.26 -11.81
N VAL A 69 15.15 0.02 -11.34
CA VAL A 69 14.81 -1.19 -12.12
C VAL A 69 13.32 -1.26 -12.44
N LEU A 70 12.44 -0.90 -11.51
CA LEU A 70 11.00 -0.87 -11.76
C LEU A 70 10.61 0.21 -12.77
N LEU A 71 11.31 1.35 -12.77
CA LEU A 71 11.07 2.43 -13.72
C LEU A 71 11.52 2.11 -15.16
N GLU A 72 12.44 1.15 -15.33
CA GLU A 72 12.86 0.63 -16.63
C GLU A 72 11.80 -0.28 -17.29
N ILE A 73 10.87 -0.85 -16.51
CA ILE A 73 9.76 -1.63 -17.07
C ILE A 73 8.93 -0.71 -17.97
N PRO A 74 8.64 -1.09 -19.22
CA PRO A 74 7.80 -0.27 -20.10
C PRO A 74 6.39 -0.07 -19.54
N GLY A 75 5.67 0.91 -20.06
CA GLY A 75 4.29 1.19 -19.67
C GLY A 75 4.12 2.42 -18.77
N ASP A 76 2.88 2.75 -18.48
CA ASP A 76 2.50 3.88 -17.64
C ASP A 76 2.72 3.59 -16.15
N LYS A 77 3.21 4.59 -15.40
CA LYS A 77 3.49 4.49 -13.97
C LYS A 77 2.50 5.33 -13.18
N TYR A 78 1.78 4.68 -12.28
CA TYR A 78 0.83 5.32 -11.35
C TYR A 78 1.34 5.14 -9.92
N VAL A 79 1.64 6.25 -9.25
CA VAL A 79 2.20 6.28 -7.89
C VAL A 79 1.07 6.48 -6.89
N GLU A 80 1.10 5.75 -5.78
CA GLU A 80 0.04 5.76 -4.76
C GLU A 80 -1.33 5.56 -5.42
N HIS A 81 -1.42 4.50 -6.25
CA HIS A 81 -2.63 4.24 -7.05
C HIS A 81 -3.75 3.68 -6.17
N GLU A 82 -4.82 4.43 -6.07
CA GLU A 82 -6.01 4.09 -5.30
C GLU A 82 -6.91 3.11 -6.06
N MET A 83 -7.26 2.00 -5.42
CA MET A 83 -8.14 0.97 -5.98
C MET A 83 -9.26 0.63 -5.01
N ALA A 84 -10.47 0.49 -5.50
CA ALA A 84 -11.61 0.05 -4.68
C ALA A 84 -12.60 -0.77 -5.50
N LEU A 85 -13.24 -1.71 -4.83
CA LEU A 85 -14.30 -2.56 -5.38
C LEU A 85 -15.54 -2.49 -4.48
N THR A 86 -16.71 -2.54 -5.12
CA THR A 86 -17.98 -2.81 -4.44
C THR A 86 -18.08 -4.26 -4.00
N TYR A 87 -19.13 -4.61 -3.24
CA TYR A 87 -19.40 -5.99 -2.84
C TYR A 87 -19.62 -6.94 -4.05
N ASP A 88 -20.16 -6.41 -5.13
CA ASP A 88 -20.36 -7.15 -6.40
C ASP A 88 -19.06 -7.24 -7.22
N LYS A 89 -17.92 -6.82 -6.65
CA LYS A 89 -16.58 -6.84 -7.26
C LYS A 89 -16.47 -5.94 -8.50
N LEU A 90 -17.27 -4.89 -8.58
CA LEU A 90 -17.16 -3.89 -9.62
C LEU A 90 -16.23 -2.75 -9.16
N PRO A 91 -15.40 -2.20 -10.03
CA PRO A 91 -14.58 -1.03 -9.71
C PRO A 91 -15.45 0.13 -9.26
N CYS A 92 -14.98 0.88 -8.26
CA CYS A 92 -15.63 2.10 -7.79
C CYS A 92 -14.59 3.12 -7.32
N GLU A 93 -15.04 4.35 -7.10
CA GLU A 93 -14.19 5.40 -6.54
C GLU A 93 -13.69 5.01 -5.14
N PHE A 94 -12.45 5.35 -4.83
CA PHE A 94 -11.80 5.02 -3.56
C PHE A 94 -12.56 5.54 -2.33
N THR A 95 -13.23 6.68 -2.49
CA THR A 95 -14.05 7.34 -1.46
C THR A 95 -15.54 7.02 -1.56
N SER A 96 -15.95 6.16 -2.51
CA SER A 96 -17.36 5.77 -2.67
C SER A 96 -17.96 5.26 -1.34
N PRO A 97 -19.20 5.64 -0.99
CA PRO A 97 -19.86 5.07 0.17
C PRO A 97 -20.12 3.57 0.03
N ASP A 98 -20.09 3.04 -1.19
CA ASP A 98 -20.44 1.65 -1.50
C ASP A 98 -19.20 0.74 -1.66
N TYR A 99 -17.99 1.26 -1.42
CA TYR A 99 -16.84 0.37 -1.48
C TYR A 99 -16.93 -0.73 -0.41
N TRP A 100 -16.59 -1.94 -0.80
CA TRP A 100 -16.44 -3.11 0.09
C TRP A 100 -14.98 -3.33 0.49
N VAL A 101 -14.06 -3.31 -0.47
CA VAL A 101 -12.62 -3.44 -0.23
C VAL A 101 -11.89 -2.34 -0.99
N ARG A 102 -10.83 -1.83 -0.38
CA ARG A 102 -9.94 -0.85 -1.03
C ARG A 102 -8.49 -1.03 -0.60
N GLY A 103 -7.60 -0.60 -1.49
CA GLY A 103 -6.16 -0.59 -1.27
C GLY A 103 -5.47 0.49 -2.07
N ILE A 104 -4.23 0.77 -1.71
CA ILE A 104 -3.36 1.70 -2.43
C ILE A 104 -2.12 0.89 -2.83
N ALA A 105 -1.79 0.91 -4.11
CA ALA A 105 -0.53 0.38 -4.61
C ALA A 105 0.52 1.48 -4.58
N ASP A 106 1.68 1.22 -3.98
CA ASP A 106 2.77 2.19 -3.93
C ASP A 106 3.20 2.61 -5.35
N LEU A 107 3.24 1.63 -6.26
CA LEU A 107 3.47 1.84 -7.68
C LEU A 107 2.67 0.81 -8.49
N LEU A 108 1.92 1.27 -9.46
CA LEU A 108 1.28 0.44 -10.48
C LEU A 108 1.93 0.75 -11.83
N ILE A 109 2.37 -0.28 -12.55
CA ILE A 109 2.92 -0.15 -13.89
C ILE A 109 1.98 -0.90 -14.84
N VAL A 110 1.50 -0.22 -15.87
CA VAL A 110 0.58 -0.80 -16.87
C VAL A 110 1.24 -0.75 -18.24
N ASP A 111 1.46 -1.92 -18.82
CA ASP A 111 2.02 -2.11 -20.14
C ASP A 111 1.07 -2.98 -20.96
N ASP A 112 0.35 -2.36 -21.88
CA ASP A 112 -0.72 -2.96 -22.67
C ASP A 112 -1.74 -3.76 -21.82
N ASP A 113 -1.69 -5.08 -21.88
CA ASP A 113 -2.58 -5.99 -21.15
C ASP A 113 -1.98 -6.53 -19.84
N THR A 114 -0.81 -6.06 -19.46
CA THR A 114 -0.07 -6.49 -18.27
C THR A 114 0.02 -5.38 -17.23
N ALA A 115 -0.28 -5.70 -15.99
CA ALA A 115 -0.13 -4.78 -14.88
C ALA A 115 0.78 -5.35 -13.78
N PHE A 116 1.71 -4.52 -13.28
CA PHE A 116 2.60 -4.85 -12.17
C PHE A 116 2.17 -4.05 -10.95
N VAL A 117 1.70 -4.73 -9.93
CA VAL A 117 1.36 -4.11 -8.64
C VAL A 117 2.55 -4.22 -7.71
N VAL A 118 3.07 -3.09 -7.27
CA VAL A 118 4.26 -3.00 -6.42
C VAL A 118 3.86 -2.43 -5.06
N ASP A 119 4.38 -3.06 -4.01
CA ASP A 119 4.22 -2.63 -2.63
C ASP A 119 5.60 -2.66 -1.96
N TYR A 120 6.10 -1.50 -1.51
CA TYR A 120 7.42 -1.36 -0.91
C TYR A 120 7.42 -1.88 0.53
N LYS A 121 8.31 -2.81 0.82
CA LYS A 121 8.48 -3.35 2.17
C LYS A 121 9.84 -2.96 2.74
N THR A 122 9.82 -2.24 3.86
CA THR A 122 11.01 -1.77 4.58
C THR A 122 11.40 -2.67 5.75
N GLY A 123 10.56 -3.65 6.05
CA GLY A 123 10.76 -4.60 7.14
C GLY A 123 11.67 -5.79 6.76
N SER A 124 11.71 -6.77 7.66
CA SER A 124 12.46 -8.01 7.43
C SER A 124 11.76 -8.89 6.39
N ASN A 125 12.53 -9.43 5.43
CA ASN A 125 12.05 -10.41 4.45
C ASN A 125 12.00 -11.85 5.00
N LYS A 126 12.25 -12.04 6.29
CA LYS A 126 12.30 -13.37 6.90
C LYS A 126 10.99 -14.15 6.73
N TYR A 127 9.86 -13.43 6.69
CA TYR A 127 8.54 -14.02 6.51
C TYR A 127 7.72 -13.16 5.54
N PRO A 128 7.93 -13.30 4.21
CA PRO A 128 7.18 -12.55 3.22
C PRO A 128 5.70 -12.96 3.25
N ASP A 129 4.81 -11.96 3.26
CA ASP A 129 3.37 -12.19 3.20
C ASP A 129 2.81 -11.65 1.86
N PRO A 130 2.60 -12.52 0.87
CA PRO A 130 2.12 -12.11 -0.45
C PRO A 130 0.61 -11.82 -0.50
N LYS A 131 -0.12 -11.98 0.60
CA LYS A 131 -1.59 -11.84 0.60
C LYS A 131 -2.06 -10.44 0.22
N GLN A 132 -1.29 -9.41 0.59
CA GLN A 132 -1.61 -8.03 0.21
C GLN A 132 -1.57 -7.87 -1.31
N LEU A 133 -0.50 -8.31 -1.97
CA LEU A 133 -0.38 -8.26 -3.43
C LEU A 133 -1.45 -9.08 -4.13
N LYS A 134 -1.77 -10.27 -3.61
CA LYS A 134 -2.85 -11.11 -4.16
C LYS A 134 -4.24 -10.48 -4.03
N LEU A 135 -4.45 -9.63 -3.04
CA LEU A 135 -5.72 -8.90 -2.90
C LEU A 135 -5.81 -7.74 -3.89
N MET A 136 -4.67 -7.16 -4.28
CA MET A 136 -4.58 -5.97 -5.12
C MET A 136 -4.46 -6.31 -6.61
N ALA A 137 -4.02 -7.52 -6.94
CA ALA A 137 -3.94 -8.04 -8.31
C ALA A 137 -5.27 -8.64 -8.78
#